data_c1338f1ef7ba44bf63685f928dd65c5e
#
_entry.id   c1338f1ef7ba44bf63685f928dd65c5e
#
_cell.length_a   1.000
_cell.length_b   1.000
_cell.length_c   1.000
_cell.angle_alpha   90.00
_cell.angle_beta   90.00
_cell.angle_gamma   90.00
#
_symmetry.space_group_name_H-M   'P 1'
#
loop_
_entity.id
_entity.type
_entity.pdbx_description
1 polymer ?
#
loop_
_entity_poly.entity_id
_entity_poly.type
_entity_poly.pdbx_seq_one_letter_code
_entity_poly.pdbx_strand_id
1 'polypeptide(L)'
;MNLSSEIHSLECRSLSYMSTLAGTGSWFSRIYRPPLVAQFLKDVSLTAHSGEVHGVIGVAGSGKSTLLDVVSLRALGDIGGTVLLDKHLLTASRFSKLCVYVSFRTRYPGKMTVRSLLFYHARLSIGNATTTVEDIERMVDQSLENFDLLGYSDEWMETLSESARRRTILALQLISDPLLVIIDDLLRGLDPLPSFQLMSCLSAWAKRKNRIVLVSMRTPRSDIYQLLNRLTILYYGEIFYSGFTKKLPAYFKHAGFTCPSNENPAVYYLSLATVDRETSDRYAETQEQAAKLVEHFKVHSVTPREGEITKDSILPMMPIGSSVALCYLERPRNIAKMNTLVRRTLTHSLSNWPLLVSRFFLLPFIIFTLLSVIAFTTEAGSPSLPFSVTGSIHLAICIIASTSVLLGFAAFHPLRTLLYIESTEGVYVGALPVAAYLIVHLPIELVKLE
;
A
#
# COMPACT_ATOMS: atom_id res chain seq x y z
N MET A 1 18.60 20.84 -14.79
CA MET A 1 17.56 21.87 -14.63
C MET A 1 17.06 21.78 -13.20
N ASN A 2 17.32 22.82 -12.38
CA ASN A 2 17.04 22.81 -10.95
C ASN A 2 15.53 22.89 -10.67
N LEU A 3 14.92 21.75 -10.36
CA LEU A 3 13.51 21.62 -9.91
C LEU A 3 13.32 21.91 -8.40
N SER A 4 14.27 22.61 -7.77
CA SER A 4 14.42 22.66 -6.31
C SER A 4 13.78 23.85 -5.60
N SER A 5 12.91 24.63 -6.25
CA SER A 5 12.37 25.85 -5.61
C SER A 5 10.84 25.92 -5.45
N GLU A 6 10.07 25.03 -6.03
CA GLU A 6 8.61 25.05 -5.83
C GLU A 6 8.24 24.26 -4.55
N ILE A 7 7.61 24.97 -3.61
CA ILE A 7 7.05 24.36 -2.39
C ILE A 7 5.67 23.80 -2.75
N HIS A 8 5.57 22.47 -2.82
CA HIS A 8 4.29 21.80 -3.00
C HIS A 8 3.56 21.68 -1.67
N SER A 9 2.24 21.75 -1.70
CA SER A 9 1.40 21.65 -0.51
C SER A 9 0.22 20.69 -0.71
N LEU A 10 -0.04 19.90 0.32
CA LEU A 10 -1.26 19.12 0.48
C LEU A 10 -2.13 19.83 1.52
N GLU A 11 -3.36 20.14 1.17
CA GLU A 11 -4.34 20.75 2.07
C GLU A 11 -5.60 19.87 2.13
N CYS A 12 -5.93 19.44 3.33
CA CYS A 12 -7.20 18.78 3.60
C CYS A 12 -8.08 19.76 4.34
N ARG A 13 -9.30 20.00 3.83
CA ARG A 13 -10.22 20.99 4.39
C ARG A 13 -11.52 20.32 4.81
N SER A 14 -11.83 20.42 6.11
CA SER A 14 -13.09 19.96 6.72
C SER A 14 -13.50 18.54 6.30
N LEU A 15 -12.54 17.61 6.31
CA LEU A 15 -12.80 16.24 5.91
C LEU A 15 -13.72 15.54 6.92
N SER A 16 -14.83 15.05 6.43
CA SER A 16 -15.76 14.19 7.17
C SER A 16 -15.96 12.88 6.40
N TYR A 17 -16.10 11.78 7.12
CA TYR A 17 -16.29 10.48 6.50
C TYR A 17 -17.30 9.65 7.27
N MET A 18 -18.31 9.17 6.55
CA MET A 18 -19.32 8.25 7.05
C MET A 18 -19.29 6.97 6.23
N SER A 19 -19.40 5.85 6.91
CA SER A 19 -19.50 4.53 6.24
C SER A 19 -20.38 3.59 7.02
N THR A 20 -20.95 2.65 6.30
CA THR A 20 -21.76 1.59 6.88
C THR A 20 -20.87 0.56 7.59
N LEU A 21 -21.12 0.32 8.86
CA LEU A 21 -20.51 -0.79 9.57
C LEU A 21 -21.07 -2.09 9.01
N ALA A 22 -20.18 -2.95 8.51
CA ALA A 22 -20.57 -4.31 8.16
C ALA A 22 -21.07 -5.01 9.42
N GLY A 23 -22.38 -5.28 9.48
CA GLY A 23 -22.98 -5.96 10.62
C GLY A 23 -22.29 -7.30 10.87
N THR A 24 -21.85 -7.53 12.09
CA THR A 24 -21.35 -8.82 12.59
C THR A 24 -22.52 -9.78 12.75
N GLY A 25 -23.03 -10.32 11.66
CA GLY A 25 -24.16 -11.24 11.68
C GLY A 25 -24.16 -12.18 10.49
N SER A 26 -24.91 -13.28 10.61
CA SER A 26 -25.21 -14.19 9.52
C SER A 26 -25.78 -13.40 8.33
N TRP A 27 -25.59 -13.89 7.10
CA TRP A 27 -26.07 -13.20 5.90
C TRP A 27 -27.60 -12.93 5.95
N PHE A 28 -28.39 -13.76 6.64
CA PHE A 28 -29.80 -13.53 6.90
C PHE A 28 -30.07 -12.30 7.78
N SER A 29 -29.23 -12.03 8.79
CA SER A 29 -29.39 -10.86 9.65
C SER A 29 -29.13 -9.55 8.94
N ARG A 30 -28.33 -9.57 7.84
CA ARG A 30 -28.06 -8.40 7.00
C ARG A 30 -29.27 -7.96 6.16
N ILE A 31 -30.21 -8.87 5.87
CA ILE A 31 -31.42 -8.57 5.11
C ILE A 31 -32.44 -7.80 5.95
N TYR A 32 -32.49 -8.07 7.25
CA TYR A 32 -33.55 -7.53 8.14
C TYR A 32 -33.06 -6.37 9.04
N ARG A 33 -31.76 -6.12 9.16
CA ARG A 33 -31.26 -5.01 9.98
C ARG A 33 -30.75 -3.89 9.08
N PRO A 34 -31.22 -2.63 9.27
CA PRO A 34 -30.67 -1.50 8.55
C PRO A 34 -29.16 -1.40 8.88
N PRO A 35 -28.31 -1.06 7.88
CA PRO A 35 -26.89 -0.91 8.10
C PRO A 35 -26.66 0.23 9.10
N LEU A 36 -25.85 -0.02 10.14
CA LEU A 36 -25.42 1.02 11.07
C LEU A 36 -24.43 1.94 10.36
N VAL A 37 -24.80 3.21 10.23
CA VAL A 37 -23.90 4.24 9.69
C VAL A 37 -23.08 4.79 10.86
N ALA A 38 -21.76 4.77 10.74
CA ALA A 38 -20.85 5.37 11.70
C ALA A 38 -20.04 6.50 11.04
N GLN A 39 -19.90 7.59 11.77
CA GLN A 39 -19.02 8.68 11.39
C GLN A 39 -17.62 8.42 11.94
N PHE A 40 -16.67 8.23 11.04
CA PHE A 40 -15.27 7.91 11.38
C PHE A 40 -14.37 9.14 11.43
N LEU A 41 -14.67 10.18 10.65
CA LEU A 41 -13.96 11.45 10.66
C LEU A 41 -14.94 12.60 10.80
N LYS A 42 -14.57 13.60 11.61
CA LYS A 42 -15.40 14.76 11.92
C LYS A 42 -14.55 16.02 11.76
N ASP A 43 -14.79 16.77 10.68
CA ASP A 43 -14.19 18.09 10.40
C ASP A 43 -12.65 18.10 10.55
N VAL A 44 -11.98 17.17 9.88
CA VAL A 44 -10.53 17.02 9.94
C VAL A 44 -9.87 17.93 8.91
N SER A 45 -9.04 18.87 9.38
CA SER A 45 -8.27 19.79 8.51
C SER A 45 -6.79 19.71 8.84
N LEU A 46 -5.95 19.49 7.82
CA LEU A 46 -4.50 19.40 7.96
C LEU A 46 -3.77 19.93 6.73
N THR A 47 -2.55 20.38 6.92
CA THR A 47 -1.65 20.84 5.85
C THR A 47 -0.31 20.16 5.94
N ALA A 48 0.23 19.71 4.80
CA ALA A 48 1.58 19.15 4.70
C ALA A 48 2.33 19.81 3.53
N HIS A 49 3.64 19.97 3.67
CA HIS A 49 4.47 20.64 2.68
C HIS A 49 5.58 19.71 2.17
N SER A 50 6.08 20.03 0.99
CA SER A 50 7.18 19.28 0.39
C SER A 50 8.48 19.42 1.20
N GLY A 51 9.30 18.37 1.18
CA GLY A 51 10.53 18.29 1.98
C GLY A 51 10.28 17.96 3.46
N GLU A 52 9.01 17.82 3.87
CA GLU A 52 8.62 17.54 5.26
C GLU A 52 8.02 16.13 5.41
N VAL A 53 8.30 15.52 6.56
CA VAL A 53 7.60 14.31 7.01
C VAL A 53 6.54 14.71 8.01
N HIS A 54 5.28 14.47 7.64
CA HIS A 54 4.11 14.73 8.48
C HIS A 54 3.63 13.44 9.13
N GLY A 55 3.74 13.37 10.45
CA GLY A 55 3.27 12.24 11.25
C GLY A 55 1.79 12.37 11.61
N VAL A 56 0.99 11.33 11.39
CA VAL A 56 -0.38 11.20 11.90
C VAL A 56 -0.37 10.18 13.02
N ILE A 57 -0.54 10.62 14.26
CA ILE A 57 -0.52 9.75 15.43
C ILE A 57 -1.90 9.68 16.11
N GLY A 58 -2.09 8.67 16.93
CA GLY A 58 -3.33 8.48 17.69
C GLY A 58 -3.46 7.05 18.18
N VAL A 59 -4.36 6.83 19.12
CA VAL A 59 -4.68 5.51 19.65
C VAL A 59 -5.27 4.57 18.60
N ALA A 60 -5.33 3.28 18.89
CA ALA A 60 -6.01 2.33 18.01
C ALA A 60 -7.50 2.72 17.87
N GLY A 61 -8.01 2.73 16.64
CA GLY A 61 -9.40 3.15 16.37
C GLY A 61 -9.62 4.67 16.27
N SER A 62 -8.58 5.51 16.38
CA SER A 62 -8.72 6.97 16.28
C SER A 62 -9.04 7.51 14.88
N GLY A 63 -9.04 6.66 13.84
CA GLY A 63 -9.35 7.07 12.47
C GLY A 63 -8.16 7.35 11.57
N LYS A 64 -6.90 7.03 11.97
CA LYS A 64 -5.69 7.30 11.17
C LYS A 64 -5.72 6.66 9.78
N SER A 65 -5.89 5.33 9.71
CA SER A 65 -5.97 4.64 8.41
C SER A 65 -7.15 5.15 7.59
N THR A 66 -8.28 5.43 8.23
CA THR A 66 -9.46 6.04 7.57
C THR A 66 -9.13 7.40 6.97
N LEU A 67 -8.40 8.26 7.71
CA LEU A 67 -7.94 9.54 7.18
C LEU A 67 -7.04 9.36 5.96
N LEU A 68 -6.08 8.43 6.03
CA LEU A 68 -5.19 8.14 4.90
C LEU A 68 -5.97 7.56 3.70
N ASP A 69 -6.98 6.71 3.94
CA ASP A 69 -7.84 6.16 2.89
C ASP A 69 -8.70 7.26 2.23
N VAL A 70 -9.21 8.23 2.99
CA VAL A 70 -9.93 9.38 2.46
C VAL A 70 -9.01 10.29 1.65
N VAL A 71 -7.82 10.63 2.15
CA VAL A 71 -6.83 11.46 1.44
C VAL A 71 -6.35 10.78 0.18
N SER A 72 -6.23 9.46 0.17
CA SER A 72 -5.84 8.66 -1.00
C SER A 72 -6.99 8.35 -1.95
N LEU A 73 -8.20 8.84 -1.67
CA LEU A 73 -9.41 8.58 -2.47
C LEU A 73 -9.77 7.09 -2.59
N ARG A 74 -9.38 6.27 -1.61
CA ARG A 74 -9.68 4.83 -1.54
C ARG A 74 -10.85 4.49 -0.64
N ALA A 75 -11.29 5.44 0.18
CA ALA A 75 -12.42 5.24 1.08
C ALA A 75 -13.72 5.06 0.28
N LEU A 76 -14.50 4.03 0.67
CA LEU A 76 -15.81 3.70 0.10
C LEU A 76 -16.90 4.15 1.07
N GLY A 77 -17.56 5.27 0.80
CA GLY A 77 -18.59 5.86 1.64
C GLY A 77 -18.82 7.33 1.34
N ASP A 78 -19.57 8.00 2.20
CA ASP A 78 -19.86 9.43 2.04
C ASP A 78 -18.70 10.26 2.58
N ILE A 79 -18.04 11.00 1.68
CA ILE A 79 -16.91 11.87 1.99
C ILE A 79 -17.36 13.32 1.88
N GLY A 80 -17.28 14.07 2.97
CA GLY A 80 -17.43 15.52 2.98
C GLY A 80 -16.07 16.21 3.02
N GLY A 81 -16.05 17.49 2.59
CA GLY A 81 -14.82 18.27 2.54
C GLY A 81 -14.05 18.12 1.23
N THR A 82 -12.81 18.63 1.20
CA THR A 82 -11.99 18.65 -0.02
C THR A 82 -10.52 18.33 0.29
N VAL A 83 -9.88 17.61 -0.62
CA VAL A 83 -8.42 17.37 -0.62
C VAL A 83 -7.83 18.11 -1.80
N LEU A 84 -6.90 19.02 -1.52
CA LEU A 84 -6.23 19.85 -2.52
C LEU A 84 -4.73 19.52 -2.54
N LEU A 85 -4.18 19.36 -3.73
CA LEU A 85 -2.75 19.25 -3.97
C LEU A 85 -2.35 20.45 -4.84
N ASP A 86 -1.46 21.30 -4.32
CA ASP A 86 -1.06 22.57 -4.95
C ASP A 86 -2.28 23.44 -5.32
N LYS A 87 -3.20 23.62 -4.35
CA LYS A 87 -4.45 24.37 -4.50
C LYS A 87 -5.45 23.81 -5.53
N HIS A 88 -5.14 22.68 -6.16
CA HIS A 88 -6.01 22.00 -7.10
C HIS A 88 -6.67 20.79 -6.48
N LEU A 89 -7.93 20.54 -6.79
CA LEU A 89 -8.66 19.37 -6.31
C LEU A 89 -7.94 18.07 -6.71
N LEU A 90 -7.71 17.20 -5.74
CA LEU A 90 -7.13 15.88 -5.97
C LEU A 90 -8.22 14.93 -6.50
N THR A 91 -8.09 14.53 -7.75
CA THR A 91 -8.96 13.53 -8.39
C THR A 91 -8.28 12.18 -8.49
N ALA A 92 -9.03 11.08 -8.66
CA ALA A 92 -8.47 9.74 -8.79
C ALA A 92 -7.43 9.63 -9.93
N SER A 93 -7.68 10.32 -11.06
CA SER A 93 -6.73 10.36 -12.18
C SER A 93 -5.43 11.11 -11.83
N ARG A 94 -5.51 12.19 -11.06
CA ARG A 94 -4.32 12.90 -10.56
C ARG A 94 -3.59 12.09 -9.49
N PHE A 95 -4.34 11.50 -8.57
CA PHE A 95 -3.77 10.65 -7.52
C PHE A 95 -2.92 9.54 -8.13
N SER A 96 -3.47 8.79 -9.08
CA SER A 96 -2.75 7.67 -9.71
C SER A 96 -1.47 8.08 -10.45
N LYS A 97 -1.32 9.36 -10.83
CA LYS A 97 -0.13 9.87 -11.55
C LYS A 97 0.91 10.50 -10.63
N LEU A 98 0.47 11.19 -9.56
CA LEU A 98 1.33 12.02 -8.72
C LEU A 98 1.55 11.46 -7.33
N CYS A 99 0.68 10.57 -6.88
CA CYS A 99 0.62 10.12 -5.49
C CYS A 99 0.79 8.61 -5.41
N VAL A 100 1.29 8.15 -4.27
CA VAL A 100 1.44 6.73 -3.95
C VAL A 100 0.92 6.47 -2.55
N TYR A 101 0.19 5.36 -2.40
CA TYR A 101 -0.24 4.84 -1.11
C TYR A 101 0.49 3.54 -0.80
N VAL A 102 1.29 3.54 0.25
CA VAL A 102 2.09 2.39 0.67
C VAL A 102 1.41 1.66 1.82
N SER A 103 1.08 0.39 1.59
CA SER A 103 0.56 -0.51 2.63
C SER A 103 1.46 -1.73 2.75
N PHE A 104 1.90 -2.03 3.98
CA PHE A 104 2.74 -3.20 4.26
C PHE A 104 1.95 -4.50 4.47
N ARG A 105 0.63 -4.44 4.33
CA ARG A 105 -0.24 -5.64 4.37
C ARG A 105 -0.14 -6.48 3.10
N THR A 106 0.48 -5.92 2.06
CA THR A 106 0.66 -6.55 0.76
C THR A 106 1.72 -7.62 0.79
N ARG A 107 1.42 -8.77 0.23
CA ARG A 107 2.41 -9.84 0.00
C ARG A 107 2.95 -9.74 -1.42
N TYR A 108 4.25 -9.61 -1.54
CA TYR A 108 4.97 -9.65 -2.81
C TYR A 108 5.42 -11.09 -3.12
N PRO A 109 5.65 -11.44 -4.40
CA PRO A 109 6.13 -12.77 -4.78
C PRO A 109 7.46 -13.10 -4.10
N GLY A 110 7.48 -14.18 -3.32
CA GLY A 110 8.64 -14.55 -2.51
C GLY A 110 9.87 -14.96 -3.32
N LYS A 111 9.65 -15.63 -4.46
CA LYS A 111 10.69 -16.16 -5.36
C LYS A 111 11.18 -15.16 -6.42
N MET A 112 11.20 -13.87 -6.08
CA MET A 112 11.81 -12.83 -6.90
C MET A 112 12.89 -12.12 -6.10
N THR A 113 14.00 -11.77 -6.73
CA THR A 113 15.07 -10.98 -6.11
C THR A 113 14.65 -9.52 -5.97
N VAL A 114 15.22 -8.82 -4.99
CA VAL A 114 14.95 -7.39 -4.75
C VAL A 114 15.20 -6.58 -6.01
N ARG A 115 16.37 -6.77 -6.65
CA ARG A 115 16.75 -6.09 -7.90
C ARG A 115 15.76 -6.35 -9.02
N SER A 116 15.37 -7.60 -9.25
CA SER A 116 14.43 -7.95 -10.33
C SER A 116 13.04 -7.35 -10.10
N LEU A 117 12.58 -7.34 -8.85
CA LEU A 117 11.30 -6.76 -8.47
C LEU A 117 11.28 -5.23 -8.74
N LEU A 118 12.33 -4.51 -8.29
CA LEU A 118 12.51 -3.08 -8.56
C LEU A 118 12.58 -2.79 -10.06
N PHE A 119 13.34 -3.57 -10.81
CA PHE A 119 13.51 -3.40 -12.25
C PHE A 119 12.19 -3.54 -13.02
N TYR A 120 11.42 -4.60 -12.74
CA TYR A 120 10.13 -4.79 -13.42
C TYR A 120 9.12 -3.72 -13.02
N HIS A 121 9.09 -3.32 -11.75
CA HIS A 121 8.21 -2.25 -11.30
C HIS A 121 8.55 -0.91 -11.95
N ALA A 122 9.85 -0.56 -12.01
CA ALA A 122 10.32 0.64 -12.70
C ALA A 122 9.91 0.65 -14.18
N ARG A 123 10.10 -0.47 -14.89
CA ARG A 123 9.71 -0.60 -16.31
C ARG A 123 8.20 -0.52 -16.55
N LEU A 124 7.39 -0.86 -15.57
CA LEU A 124 5.92 -0.77 -15.66
C LEU A 124 5.41 0.64 -15.33
N SER A 125 6.10 1.34 -14.43
CA SER A 125 5.69 2.66 -13.93
C SER A 125 6.29 3.80 -14.71
N ILE A 126 7.52 3.65 -15.20
CA ILE A 126 8.31 4.69 -15.89
C ILE A 126 8.44 4.33 -17.36
N GLY A 127 8.00 5.21 -18.24
CA GLY A 127 8.06 4.92 -19.66
C GLY A 127 7.99 6.15 -20.53
N ASN A 128 9.13 6.84 -20.67
CA ASN A 128 9.33 7.75 -21.79
C ASN A 128 9.86 6.95 -22.98
N ALA A 129 9.51 7.38 -24.20
CA ALA A 129 10.05 6.79 -25.43
C ALA A 129 11.59 6.84 -25.50
N THR A 130 12.20 7.68 -24.69
CA THR A 130 13.65 7.93 -24.59
C THR A 130 14.35 7.19 -23.45
N THR A 131 13.58 6.55 -22.52
CA THR A 131 14.19 5.88 -21.36
C THR A 131 14.81 4.54 -21.78
N THR A 132 16.11 4.44 -21.71
CA THR A 132 16.87 3.22 -22.05
C THR A 132 16.78 2.20 -20.89
N VAL A 133 17.16 0.95 -21.16
CA VAL A 133 17.26 -0.08 -20.11
C VAL A 133 18.32 0.31 -19.08
N GLU A 134 19.44 0.90 -19.54
CA GLU A 134 20.53 1.37 -18.68
C GLU A 134 20.11 2.50 -17.74
N ASP A 135 19.19 3.39 -18.19
CA ASP A 135 18.64 4.43 -17.32
C ASP A 135 17.81 3.85 -16.19
N ILE A 136 17.01 2.81 -16.50
CA ILE A 136 16.22 2.09 -15.51
C ILE A 136 17.12 1.36 -14.52
N GLU A 137 18.18 0.70 -14.99
CA GLU A 137 19.14 0.04 -14.11
C GLU A 137 19.82 1.04 -13.16
N ARG A 138 20.24 2.20 -13.67
CA ARG A 138 20.78 3.29 -12.82
C ARG A 138 19.77 3.77 -11.77
N MET A 139 18.49 3.90 -12.14
CA MET A 139 17.45 4.27 -11.18
C MET A 139 17.22 3.19 -10.11
N VAL A 140 17.31 1.92 -10.50
CA VAL A 140 17.25 0.78 -9.57
C VAL A 140 18.42 0.81 -8.60
N ASP A 141 19.65 1.00 -9.10
CA ASP A 141 20.85 1.07 -8.27
C ASP A 141 20.78 2.25 -7.29
N GLN A 142 20.38 3.42 -7.74
CA GLN A 142 20.15 4.58 -6.86
C GLN A 142 19.06 4.31 -5.81
N SER A 143 18.01 3.58 -6.16
CA SER A 143 16.97 3.22 -5.21
C SER A 143 17.49 2.22 -4.17
N LEU A 144 18.28 1.23 -4.58
CA LEU A 144 18.92 0.27 -3.67
C LEU A 144 19.86 0.98 -2.69
N GLU A 145 20.64 1.95 -3.18
CA GLU A 145 21.55 2.76 -2.33
C GLU A 145 20.75 3.64 -1.35
N ASN A 146 19.72 4.33 -1.82
CA ASN A 146 18.92 5.24 -1.00
C ASN A 146 18.24 4.55 0.19
N PHE A 147 17.90 3.28 0.07
CA PHE A 147 17.23 2.50 1.11
C PHE A 147 18.14 1.45 1.76
N ASP A 148 19.46 1.54 1.56
CA ASP A 148 20.45 0.63 2.13
C ASP A 148 20.10 -0.85 1.84
N LEU A 149 19.88 -1.16 0.56
CA LEU A 149 19.48 -2.47 0.06
C LEU A 149 20.53 -3.10 -0.86
N LEU A 150 21.69 -2.49 -1.05
CA LEU A 150 22.72 -2.99 -1.96
C LEU A 150 23.15 -4.42 -1.60
N GLY A 151 23.35 -4.70 -0.30
CA GLY A 151 23.73 -6.03 0.18
C GLY A 151 22.63 -7.10 0.02
N TYR A 152 21.37 -6.68 -0.23
CA TYR A 152 20.23 -7.57 -0.38
C TYR A 152 19.74 -7.65 -1.83
N SER A 153 20.45 -7.06 -2.80
CA SER A 153 20.01 -6.91 -4.20
C SER A 153 19.61 -8.23 -4.86
N ASP A 154 20.39 -9.28 -4.61
CA ASP A 154 20.21 -10.61 -5.19
C ASP A 154 19.50 -11.60 -4.29
N GLU A 155 19.11 -11.16 -3.08
CA GLU A 155 18.31 -11.97 -2.17
C GLU A 155 16.85 -12.05 -2.61
N TRP A 156 16.22 -13.17 -2.27
CA TRP A 156 14.80 -13.36 -2.53
C TRP A 156 13.94 -12.64 -1.50
N MET A 157 12.79 -12.14 -1.95
CA MET A 157 11.86 -11.40 -1.09
C MET A 157 11.39 -12.21 0.13
N GLU A 158 11.35 -13.54 0.05
CA GLU A 158 10.94 -14.42 1.15
C GLU A 158 12.02 -14.60 2.23
N THR A 159 13.30 -14.45 1.87
CA THR A 159 14.43 -14.63 2.82
C THR A 159 14.75 -13.34 3.58
N LEU A 160 14.21 -12.20 3.13
CA LEU A 160 14.48 -10.91 3.74
C LEU A 160 13.92 -10.80 5.15
N SER A 161 14.66 -10.13 6.03
CA SER A 161 14.15 -9.65 7.30
C SER A 161 12.95 -8.71 7.09
N GLU A 162 12.08 -8.57 8.08
CA GLU A 162 10.90 -7.70 7.98
C GLU A 162 11.31 -6.22 7.69
N SER A 163 12.42 -5.77 8.26
CA SER A 163 12.98 -4.44 7.99
C SER A 163 13.43 -4.27 6.54
N ALA A 164 14.22 -5.22 6.02
CA ALA A 164 14.69 -5.19 4.63
C ALA A 164 13.50 -5.28 3.65
N ARG A 165 12.50 -6.12 3.98
CA ARG A 165 11.27 -6.24 3.20
C ARG A 165 10.51 -4.93 3.11
N ARG A 166 10.36 -4.17 4.23
CA ARG A 166 9.69 -2.87 4.21
C ARG A 166 10.47 -1.81 3.46
N ARG A 167 11.80 -1.80 3.61
CA ARG A 167 12.66 -0.93 2.80
C ARG A 167 12.52 -1.22 1.31
N THR A 168 12.44 -2.50 0.93
CA THR A 168 12.19 -2.91 -0.46
C THR A 168 10.83 -2.43 -0.97
N ILE A 169 9.77 -2.56 -0.17
CA ILE A 169 8.42 -2.09 -0.53
C ILE A 169 8.42 -0.56 -0.72
N LEU A 170 9.08 0.18 0.17
CA LEU A 170 9.24 1.63 0.01
C LEU A 170 10.03 1.96 -1.26
N ALA A 171 11.17 1.31 -1.48
CA ALA A 171 11.98 1.51 -2.66
C ALA A 171 11.20 1.27 -3.96
N LEU A 172 10.36 0.22 -4.00
CA LEU A 172 9.46 -0.07 -5.12
C LEU A 172 8.51 1.08 -5.41
N GLN A 173 7.82 1.55 -4.40
CA GLN A 173 6.80 2.57 -4.56
C GLN A 173 7.39 3.95 -4.83
N LEU A 174 8.58 4.24 -4.30
CA LEU A 174 9.25 5.52 -4.45
C LEU A 174 10.13 5.64 -5.69
N ILE A 175 10.36 4.55 -6.43
CA ILE A 175 11.16 4.56 -7.66
C ILE A 175 10.53 5.43 -8.76
N SER A 176 9.20 5.56 -8.77
CA SER A 176 8.46 6.44 -9.68
C SER A 176 8.51 7.93 -9.30
N ASP A 177 9.22 8.29 -8.24
CA ASP A 177 9.41 9.64 -7.72
C ASP A 177 8.11 10.43 -7.51
N PRO A 178 7.13 9.88 -6.75
CA PRO A 178 5.82 10.49 -6.54
C PRO A 178 5.94 11.82 -5.76
N LEU A 179 5.02 12.76 -6.04
CA LEU A 179 4.95 14.05 -5.35
C LEU A 179 4.42 13.89 -3.90
N LEU A 180 3.41 13.05 -3.72
CA LEU A 180 2.80 12.76 -2.42
C LEU A 180 2.93 11.26 -2.12
N VAL A 181 3.49 10.96 -0.96
CA VAL A 181 3.63 9.60 -0.43
C VAL A 181 2.81 9.47 0.84
N ILE A 182 1.85 8.56 0.83
CA ILE A 182 1.00 8.24 1.97
C ILE A 182 1.38 6.84 2.46
N ILE A 183 1.73 6.71 3.73
CA ILE A 183 2.22 5.46 4.31
C ILE A 183 1.39 5.10 5.53
N ASP A 184 0.73 3.94 5.48
CA ASP A 184 -0.05 3.45 6.62
C ASP A 184 0.75 2.47 7.47
N ASP A 185 0.86 2.80 8.78
CA ASP A 185 1.42 1.97 9.86
C ASP A 185 2.85 1.46 9.56
N LEU A 186 3.75 2.40 9.15
CA LEU A 186 5.12 2.13 8.73
C LEU A 186 5.93 1.27 9.72
N LEU A 187 5.76 1.53 11.03
CA LEU A 187 6.64 1.02 12.09
C LEU A 187 6.10 -0.20 12.82
N ARG A 188 4.91 -0.67 12.47
CA ARG A 188 4.24 -1.76 13.17
C ARG A 188 5.06 -3.06 13.17
N GLY A 189 5.40 -3.55 14.38
CA GLY A 189 6.09 -4.84 14.54
C GLY A 189 7.57 -4.81 14.14
N LEU A 190 8.16 -3.63 13.96
CA LEU A 190 9.60 -3.47 13.80
C LEU A 190 10.27 -3.18 15.14
N ASP A 191 11.47 -3.71 15.27
CA ASP A 191 12.36 -3.39 16.38
C ASP A 191 12.77 -1.91 16.37
N PRO A 192 13.25 -1.37 17.49
CA PRO A 192 13.61 0.03 17.63
C PRO A 192 14.63 0.55 16.61
N LEU A 193 15.74 -0.14 16.42
CA LEU A 193 16.81 0.29 15.53
C LEU A 193 16.39 0.26 14.06
N PRO A 194 15.80 -0.85 13.52
CA PRO A 194 15.23 -0.87 12.18
C PRO A 194 14.17 0.22 11.93
N SER A 195 13.35 0.52 12.93
CA SER A 195 12.33 1.58 12.84
C SER A 195 12.96 2.95 12.63
N PHE A 196 14.02 3.26 13.39
CA PHE A 196 14.75 4.52 13.24
C PHE A 196 15.45 4.61 11.88
N GLN A 197 16.14 3.55 11.45
CA GLN A 197 16.80 3.49 10.14
C GLN A 197 15.83 3.75 9.00
N LEU A 198 14.67 3.08 9.02
CA LEU A 198 13.62 3.22 8.01
C LEU A 198 13.08 4.66 7.93
N MET A 199 12.78 5.27 9.08
CA MET A 199 12.31 6.66 9.16
C MET A 199 13.40 7.65 8.73
N SER A 200 14.65 7.40 9.08
CA SER A 200 15.79 8.23 8.69
C SER A 200 15.99 8.22 7.16
N CYS A 201 15.98 7.04 6.53
CA CYS A 201 16.03 6.90 5.07
C CYS A 201 14.88 7.64 4.39
N LEU A 202 13.65 7.48 4.90
CA LEU A 202 12.47 8.14 4.35
C LEU A 202 12.54 9.67 4.49
N SER A 203 12.95 10.17 5.66
CA SER A 203 13.14 11.61 5.90
C SER A 203 14.23 12.20 5.00
N ALA A 204 15.35 11.50 4.85
CA ALA A 204 16.44 11.93 3.96
C ALA A 204 15.97 11.95 2.49
N TRP A 205 15.20 10.95 2.06
CA TRP A 205 14.62 10.90 0.71
C TRP A 205 13.64 12.07 0.49
N ALA A 206 12.72 12.31 1.43
CA ALA A 206 11.72 13.38 1.34
C ALA A 206 12.39 14.76 1.17
N LYS A 207 13.41 15.05 1.97
CA LYS A 207 14.18 16.30 1.91
C LYS A 207 14.97 16.43 0.59
N ARG A 208 15.64 15.36 0.17
CA ARG A 208 16.48 15.36 -1.02
C ARG A 208 15.68 15.54 -2.31
N LYS A 209 14.51 14.90 -2.39
CA LYS A 209 13.61 14.94 -3.54
C LYS A 209 12.57 16.04 -3.46
N ASN A 210 12.49 16.76 -2.35
CA ASN A 210 11.47 17.79 -2.08
C ASN A 210 10.04 17.24 -2.27
N ARG A 211 9.70 16.11 -1.60
CA ARG A 211 8.42 15.43 -1.71
C ARG A 211 7.62 15.51 -0.41
N ILE A 212 6.29 15.41 -0.52
CA ILE A 212 5.38 15.40 0.63
C ILE A 212 5.27 13.97 1.13
N VAL A 213 5.53 13.75 2.42
CA VAL A 213 5.40 12.43 3.05
C VAL A 213 4.43 12.50 4.21
N LEU A 214 3.34 11.73 4.15
CA LEU A 214 2.34 11.58 5.19
C LEU A 214 2.42 10.16 5.75
N VAL A 215 2.77 10.02 7.03
CA VAL A 215 2.99 8.71 7.67
C VAL A 215 2.06 8.53 8.86
N SER A 216 1.29 7.45 8.90
CA SER A 216 0.57 7.08 10.10
C SER A 216 1.43 6.20 11.02
N MET A 217 1.30 6.43 12.31
CA MET A 217 1.91 5.59 13.35
C MET A 217 1.09 5.65 14.63
N ARG A 218 1.30 4.68 15.53
CA ARG A 218 0.59 4.69 16.82
C ARG A 218 1.22 5.70 17.75
N THR A 219 2.37 5.38 18.27
CA THR A 219 3.16 6.18 19.21
C THR A 219 4.59 6.28 18.71
N PRO A 220 5.07 7.46 18.32
CA PRO A 220 6.45 7.63 17.91
C PRO A 220 7.36 7.57 19.15
N ARG A 221 8.49 6.89 19.04
CA ARG A 221 9.58 6.97 20.01
C ARG A 221 10.24 8.36 19.92
N SER A 222 11.03 8.72 20.94
CA SER A 222 11.67 10.04 21.02
C SER A 222 12.63 10.32 19.86
N ASP A 223 13.34 9.30 19.39
CA ASP A 223 14.23 9.37 18.23
C ASP A 223 13.45 9.63 16.92
N ILE A 224 12.32 8.92 16.74
CA ILE A 224 11.45 9.08 15.58
C ILE A 224 10.70 10.42 15.63
N TYR A 225 10.27 10.84 16.81
CA TYR A 225 9.61 12.13 17.03
C TYR A 225 10.47 13.30 16.51
N GLN A 226 11.78 13.25 16.70
CA GLN A 226 12.71 14.27 16.20
C GLN A 226 12.84 14.32 14.68
N LEU A 227 12.53 13.22 13.99
CA LEU A 227 12.55 13.15 12.52
C LEU A 227 11.28 13.73 11.86
N LEU A 228 10.20 13.90 12.65
CA LEU A 228 8.94 14.45 12.18
C LEU A 228 9.00 15.99 12.16
N ASN A 229 8.66 16.59 11.03
CA ASN A 229 8.57 18.05 10.88
C ASN A 229 7.24 18.58 11.40
N ARG A 230 6.14 17.90 11.01
CA ARG A 230 4.78 18.21 11.44
C ARG A 230 4.12 16.98 12.06
N LEU A 231 3.16 17.25 12.91
CA LEU A 231 2.43 16.23 13.63
C LEU A 231 0.95 16.57 13.67
N THR A 232 0.11 15.60 13.36
CA THR A 232 -1.33 15.65 13.61
C THR A 232 -1.71 14.54 14.58
N ILE A 233 -2.42 14.92 15.65
CA ILE A 233 -2.87 13.96 16.66
C ILE A 233 -4.39 13.80 16.55
N LEU A 234 -4.81 12.54 16.31
CA LEU A 234 -6.20 12.15 16.10
C LEU A 234 -6.77 11.45 17.34
N TYR A 235 -7.99 11.83 17.69
CA TYR A 235 -8.79 11.22 18.72
C TYR A 235 -10.20 10.97 18.22
N TYR A 236 -10.60 9.71 18.07
CA TYR A 236 -11.92 9.28 17.59
C TYR A 236 -12.50 10.08 16.40
N GLY A 237 -11.66 10.31 15.41
CA GLY A 237 -12.04 11.02 14.17
C GLY A 237 -11.97 12.53 14.24
N GLU A 238 -11.52 13.11 15.34
CA GLU A 238 -11.30 14.55 15.53
C GLU A 238 -9.82 14.86 15.74
N ILE A 239 -9.39 16.06 15.39
CA ILE A 239 -8.02 16.53 15.62
C ILE A 239 -7.97 17.33 16.91
N PHE A 240 -7.01 17.08 17.76
CA PHE A 240 -6.73 17.95 18.91
C PHE A 240 -5.35 18.64 18.85
N TYR A 241 -4.54 18.30 17.84
CA TYR A 241 -3.37 19.06 17.46
C TYR A 241 -3.02 18.82 15.99
N SER A 242 -2.69 19.88 15.26
CA SER A 242 -2.10 19.79 13.92
C SER A 242 -1.15 20.98 13.74
N GLY A 243 0.15 20.69 13.54
CA GLY A 243 1.14 21.75 13.42
C GLY A 243 2.59 21.25 13.45
N PHE A 244 3.52 22.18 13.60
CA PHE A 244 4.95 21.85 13.71
C PHE A 244 5.23 21.05 14.98
N THR A 245 5.97 19.94 14.85
CA THR A 245 6.34 19.07 15.98
C THR A 245 7.05 19.84 17.10
N LYS A 246 7.90 20.80 16.74
CA LYS A 246 8.63 21.65 17.72
C LYS A 246 7.71 22.58 18.52
N LYS A 247 6.53 22.94 17.98
CA LYS A 247 5.57 23.83 18.67
C LYS A 247 4.61 23.07 19.59
N LEU A 248 4.59 21.73 19.52
CA LEU A 248 3.69 20.90 20.32
C LEU A 248 3.75 21.16 21.82
N PRO A 249 4.94 21.18 22.48
CA PRO A 249 5.01 21.44 23.93
C PRO A 249 4.53 22.84 24.31
N ALA A 250 4.85 23.87 23.52
CA ALA A 250 4.43 25.23 23.78
C ALA A 250 2.90 25.38 23.66
N TYR A 251 2.29 24.75 22.67
CA TYR A 251 0.83 24.73 22.47
C TYR A 251 0.10 24.17 23.70
N PHE A 252 0.50 22.99 24.18
CA PHE A 252 -0.15 22.38 25.34
C PHE A 252 0.19 23.05 26.65
N LYS A 253 1.35 23.71 26.75
CA LYS A 253 1.67 24.56 27.91
C LYS A 253 0.69 25.75 28.03
N HIS A 254 0.31 26.36 26.90
CA HIS A 254 -0.74 27.40 26.90
C HIS A 254 -2.13 26.85 27.28
N ALA A 255 -2.41 25.59 26.96
CA ALA A 255 -3.63 24.90 27.37
C ALA A 255 -3.60 24.39 28.84
N GLY A 256 -2.52 24.68 29.59
CA GLY A 256 -2.38 24.27 31.00
C GLY A 256 -1.71 22.93 31.24
N PHE A 257 -1.26 22.22 30.16
CA PHE A 257 -0.63 20.92 30.24
C PHE A 257 0.86 21.00 29.93
N THR A 258 1.71 20.89 30.94
CA THR A 258 3.17 20.89 30.78
C THR A 258 3.70 19.46 30.71
N CYS A 259 4.43 19.14 29.64
CA CYS A 259 5.14 17.87 29.55
C CYS A 259 6.37 17.87 30.46
N PRO A 260 6.56 16.81 31.27
CA PRO A 260 7.79 16.62 32.03
C PRO A 260 9.01 16.54 31.08
N SER A 261 10.16 17.08 31.54
CA SER A 261 11.38 17.15 30.73
C SER A 261 11.94 15.77 30.30
N ASN A 262 11.60 14.73 31.05
CA ASN A 262 12.11 13.37 30.86
C ASN A 262 11.15 12.51 30.02
N GLU A 263 10.01 13.03 29.58
CA GLU A 263 9.02 12.28 28.81
C GLU A 263 9.01 12.72 27.35
N ASN A 264 8.59 11.77 26.50
CA ASN A 264 8.37 12.06 25.08
C ASN A 264 7.07 12.87 24.94
N PRO A 265 7.12 14.12 24.42
CA PRO A 265 5.93 14.96 24.29
C PRO A 265 4.79 14.31 23.50
N ALA A 266 5.10 13.57 22.43
CA ALA A 266 4.07 12.90 21.63
C ALA A 266 3.35 11.80 22.41
N VAL A 267 4.07 11.04 23.24
CA VAL A 267 3.49 9.99 24.09
C VAL A 267 2.69 10.59 25.20
N TYR A 268 3.25 11.61 25.88
CA TYR A 268 2.60 12.32 27.00
C TYR A 268 1.26 12.93 26.57
N TYR A 269 1.25 13.73 25.51
CA TYR A 269 0.00 14.38 25.06
C TYR A 269 -0.99 13.38 24.45
N LEU A 270 -0.53 12.27 23.87
CA LEU A 270 -1.39 11.20 23.42
C LEU A 270 -2.05 10.46 24.61
N SER A 271 -1.32 10.30 25.72
CA SER A 271 -1.89 9.66 26.92
C SER A 271 -3.01 10.51 27.56
N LEU A 272 -2.90 11.85 27.51
CA LEU A 272 -3.95 12.75 27.96
C LEU A 272 -5.27 12.61 27.16
N ALA A 273 -5.18 12.20 25.92
CA ALA A 273 -6.33 11.93 25.05
C ALA A 273 -6.77 10.47 25.11
N THR A 274 -6.09 9.61 25.88
CA THR A 274 -6.47 8.19 25.98
C THR A 274 -7.53 8.02 27.06
N VAL A 275 -8.68 7.45 26.69
CA VAL A 275 -9.78 7.19 27.62
C VAL A 275 -9.49 5.93 28.42
N ASP A 276 -9.46 6.06 29.75
CA ASP A 276 -9.35 4.94 30.67
C ASP A 276 -10.71 4.22 30.80
N ARG A 277 -10.71 2.91 30.60
CA ARG A 277 -11.93 2.08 30.64
C ARG A 277 -11.99 1.16 31.88
N GLU A 278 -11.08 1.33 32.82
CA GLU A 278 -11.03 0.48 34.00
C GLU A 278 -12.22 0.71 34.94
N THR A 279 -12.58 1.99 35.15
CA THR A 279 -13.73 2.35 35.99
C THR A 279 -14.65 3.35 35.27
N SER A 280 -15.95 3.34 35.59
CA SER A 280 -16.94 4.25 34.98
C SER A 280 -16.60 5.74 35.26
N ASP A 281 -16.10 6.04 36.42
CA ASP A 281 -15.80 7.42 36.83
C ASP A 281 -14.56 7.96 36.12
N ARG A 282 -13.50 7.17 36.04
CA ARG A 282 -12.31 7.50 35.21
C ARG A 282 -12.62 7.58 33.74
N TYR A 283 -13.53 6.75 33.25
CA TYR A 283 -14.00 6.84 31.86
C TYR A 283 -14.63 8.21 31.58
N ALA A 284 -15.54 8.67 32.45
CA ALA A 284 -16.21 9.95 32.30
C ALA A 284 -15.21 11.12 32.36
N GLU A 285 -14.31 11.12 33.38
CA GLU A 285 -13.29 12.16 33.56
C GLU A 285 -12.32 12.26 32.35
N THR A 286 -11.78 11.12 31.91
CA THR A 286 -10.84 11.10 30.77
C THR A 286 -11.51 11.45 29.45
N GLN A 287 -12.78 11.09 29.27
CA GLN A 287 -13.56 11.48 28.11
C GLN A 287 -13.84 12.99 28.09
N GLU A 288 -14.20 13.58 29.22
CA GLU A 288 -14.41 15.03 29.36
C GLU A 288 -13.10 15.81 29.11
N GLN A 289 -11.97 15.32 29.66
CA GLN A 289 -10.66 15.90 29.39
C GLN A 289 -10.29 15.89 27.92
N ALA A 290 -10.48 14.77 27.25
CA ALA A 290 -10.21 14.66 25.83
C ALA A 290 -11.13 15.57 24.99
N ALA A 291 -12.41 15.68 25.34
CA ALA A 291 -13.35 16.60 24.70
C ALA A 291 -12.92 18.06 24.85
N LYS A 292 -12.47 18.47 26.05
CA LYS A 292 -11.92 19.83 26.30
C LYS A 292 -10.70 20.11 25.43
N LEU A 293 -9.81 19.15 25.22
CA LEU A 293 -8.65 19.29 24.35
C LEU A 293 -9.03 19.49 22.89
N VAL A 294 -10.02 18.74 22.41
CA VAL A 294 -10.56 18.89 21.04
C VAL A 294 -11.22 20.25 20.85
N GLU A 295 -12.02 20.69 21.83
CA GLU A 295 -12.69 22.00 21.79
C GLU A 295 -11.65 23.14 21.83
N HIS A 296 -10.65 23.02 22.69
CA HIS A 296 -9.53 23.98 22.74
C HIS A 296 -8.82 24.09 21.39
N PHE A 297 -8.60 22.98 20.70
CA PHE A 297 -8.02 23.00 19.37
C PHE A 297 -8.94 23.69 18.36
N LYS A 298 -10.25 23.37 18.37
CA LYS A 298 -11.22 24.03 17.47
C LYS A 298 -11.27 25.56 17.64
N VAL A 299 -11.19 26.03 18.88
CA VAL A 299 -11.19 27.48 19.19
C VAL A 299 -9.88 28.14 18.77
N HIS A 300 -8.72 27.51 19.04
CA HIS A 300 -7.41 28.12 18.78
C HIS A 300 -6.84 27.79 17.39
N SER A 301 -7.35 26.78 16.70
CA SER A 301 -7.01 26.49 15.30
C SER A 301 -7.69 27.44 14.30
N VAL A 302 -8.55 28.30 14.78
CA VAL A 302 -9.02 29.48 14.06
C VAL A 302 -7.92 30.57 14.09
N THR A 303 -6.67 30.21 13.79
CA THR A 303 -5.74 31.16 13.16
C THR A 303 -6.32 31.51 11.81
N PRO A 304 -6.18 32.79 11.36
CA PRO A 304 -6.97 33.30 10.29
C PRO A 304 -6.90 32.35 9.09
N ARG A 305 -8.04 31.86 8.65
CA ARG A 305 -8.22 31.38 7.30
C ARG A 305 -7.77 32.55 6.45
N GLU A 306 -6.52 32.53 6.01
CA GLU A 306 -6.05 33.47 5.00
C GLU A 306 -7.00 33.32 3.81
N GLY A 307 -7.89 34.33 3.70
CA GLY A 307 -8.85 34.45 2.65
C GLY A 307 -9.96 33.39 2.69
N GLU A 308 -11.16 33.79 3.07
CA GLU A 308 -12.39 33.17 2.59
C GLU A 308 -12.29 33.09 1.06
N ILE A 309 -11.75 31.96 0.59
CA ILE A 309 -11.87 31.61 -0.80
C ILE A 309 -13.34 31.21 -0.95
N THR A 310 -14.18 32.17 -1.35
CA THR A 310 -15.52 31.90 -1.83
C THR A 310 -15.49 30.73 -2.80
N LYS A 311 -16.59 29.97 -2.91
CA LYS A 311 -16.72 28.83 -3.86
C LYS A 311 -16.29 29.21 -5.29
N ASP A 312 -16.25 30.48 -5.61
CA ASP A 312 -15.81 31.07 -6.90
C ASP A 312 -14.29 31.09 -7.09
N SER A 313 -13.47 30.84 -6.05
CA SER A 313 -12.01 30.74 -6.14
C SER A 313 -11.45 29.33 -6.26
N ILE A 314 -12.31 28.32 -6.40
CA ILE A 314 -11.89 27.03 -6.96
C ILE A 314 -11.61 27.30 -8.42
N LEU A 315 -10.34 27.53 -8.76
CA LEU A 315 -9.91 27.70 -10.14
C LEU A 315 -10.51 26.57 -10.96
N PRO A 316 -11.30 26.87 -12.02
CA PRO A 316 -11.77 25.83 -12.91
C PRO A 316 -10.57 25.04 -13.40
N MET A 317 -10.77 23.77 -13.67
CA MET A 317 -9.76 22.83 -14.15
C MET A 317 -8.99 23.46 -15.32
N MET A 318 -8.01 24.32 -15.00
CA MET A 318 -7.10 24.79 -16.03
C MET A 318 -6.35 23.59 -16.59
N PRO A 319 -6.21 23.47 -17.90
CA PRO A 319 -5.34 22.45 -18.49
C PRO A 319 -3.98 22.64 -17.84
N ILE A 320 -3.42 21.53 -17.37
CA ILE A 320 -2.19 21.37 -16.62
C ILE A 320 -1.14 22.32 -17.18
N GLY A 321 -1.09 23.52 -16.62
CA GLY A 321 -0.11 24.53 -16.98
C GLY A 321 1.27 24.12 -16.49
N SER A 322 2.20 24.23 -17.35
CA SER A 322 3.63 24.00 -17.39
C SER A 322 4.46 23.79 -16.11
N SER A 323 4.02 24.14 -14.91
CA SER A 323 4.80 23.96 -13.68
C SER A 323 4.65 22.58 -13.03
N VAL A 324 3.47 21.93 -13.15
CA VAL A 324 3.23 20.57 -12.64
C VAL A 324 3.55 19.52 -13.70
N ALA A 325 3.70 19.90 -14.96
CA ALA A 325 3.96 18.99 -16.08
C ALA A 325 5.31 18.23 -15.99
N LEU A 326 6.23 18.71 -15.19
CA LEU A 326 7.58 18.14 -15.06
C LEU A 326 7.66 16.89 -14.16
N CYS A 327 6.63 16.61 -13.38
CA CYS A 327 6.59 15.41 -12.53
C CYS A 327 5.84 14.23 -13.16
N TYR A 328 5.27 14.41 -14.35
CA TYR A 328 4.62 13.30 -15.05
C TYR A 328 5.66 12.46 -15.76
N LEU A 329 6.08 11.39 -15.13
CA LEU A 329 6.67 10.29 -15.87
C LEU A 329 5.58 9.70 -16.77
N GLU A 330 5.76 9.86 -18.08
CA GLU A 330 4.85 9.22 -19.03
C GLU A 330 4.85 7.72 -18.79
N ARG A 331 3.66 7.12 -18.71
CA ARG A 331 3.54 5.68 -18.55
C ARG A 331 3.84 4.98 -19.87
N PRO A 332 4.50 3.81 -19.83
CA PRO A 332 4.83 3.07 -21.05
C PRO A 332 3.55 2.65 -21.80
N ARG A 333 3.69 2.47 -23.12
CA ARG A 333 2.62 1.97 -23.98
C ARG A 333 2.22 0.55 -23.56
N ASN A 334 0.96 0.15 -23.78
CA ASN A 334 0.42 -1.15 -23.37
C ASN A 334 1.24 -2.35 -23.93
N ILE A 335 1.82 -2.23 -25.14
CA ILE A 335 2.67 -3.27 -25.74
C ILE A 335 3.97 -3.43 -24.93
N ALA A 336 4.60 -2.34 -24.53
CA ALA A 336 5.81 -2.38 -23.69
C ALA A 336 5.51 -2.95 -22.29
N LYS A 337 4.36 -2.59 -21.71
CA LYS A 337 3.87 -3.18 -20.46
C LYS A 337 3.63 -4.68 -20.60
N MET A 338 2.99 -5.12 -21.69
CA MET A 338 2.75 -6.55 -21.97
C MET A 338 4.07 -7.33 -22.03
N ASN A 339 5.05 -6.84 -22.80
CA ASN A 339 6.36 -7.50 -22.89
C ASN A 339 7.05 -7.58 -21.51
N THR A 340 6.96 -6.51 -20.71
CA THR A 340 7.52 -6.50 -19.34
C THR A 340 6.80 -7.49 -18.43
N LEU A 341 5.47 -7.56 -18.50
CA LEU A 341 4.66 -8.50 -17.73
C LEU A 341 4.94 -9.96 -18.10
N VAL A 342 5.07 -10.26 -19.41
CA VAL A 342 5.44 -11.60 -19.90
C VAL A 342 6.82 -12.00 -19.37
N ARG A 343 7.82 -11.12 -19.48
CA ARG A 343 9.16 -11.39 -18.96
C ARG A 343 9.15 -11.58 -17.43
N ARG A 344 8.40 -10.74 -16.68
CA ARG A 344 8.25 -10.88 -15.22
C ARG A 344 7.61 -12.21 -14.84
N THR A 345 6.55 -12.59 -15.52
CA THR A 345 5.85 -13.87 -15.28
C THR A 345 6.76 -15.05 -15.59
N LEU A 346 7.52 -14.97 -16.68
CA LEU A 346 8.49 -16.00 -17.05
C LEU A 346 9.60 -16.12 -16.00
N THR A 347 10.21 -15.00 -15.60
CA THR A 347 11.24 -14.98 -14.54
C THR A 347 10.72 -15.58 -13.25
N HIS A 348 9.51 -15.19 -12.81
CA HIS A 348 8.88 -15.76 -11.62
C HIS A 348 8.65 -17.28 -11.73
N SER A 349 8.19 -17.73 -12.90
CA SER A 349 7.95 -19.16 -13.15
C SER A 349 9.25 -19.96 -13.15
N LEU A 350 10.31 -19.44 -13.75
CA LEU A 350 11.64 -20.08 -13.74
C LEU A 350 12.28 -20.06 -12.35
N SER A 351 12.13 -18.98 -11.59
CA SER A 351 12.62 -18.92 -10.20
C SER A 351 11.90 -19.91 -9.28
N ASN A 352 10.66 -20.27 -9.62
CA ASN A 352 9.90 -21.28 -8.91
C ASN A 352 9.98 -22.65 -9.60
N TRP A 353 11.20 -23.06 -9.99
CA TRP A 353 11.46 -24.28 -10.72
C TRP A 353 10.90 -25.56 -10.06
N PRO A 354 10.82 -25.73 -8.71
CA PRO A 354 10.22 -26.92 -8.13
C PRO A 354 8.74 -27.07 -8.50
N LEU A 355 8.02 -25.95 -8.60
CA LEU A 355 6.63 -25.96 -9.05
C LEU A 355 6.53 -26.33 -10.53
N LEU A 356 7.44 -25.82 -11.38
CA LEU A 356 7.51 -26.22 -12.78
C LEU A 356 7.78 -27.71 -12.94
N VAL A 357 8.78 -28.23 -12.24
CA VAL A 357 9.14 -29.65 -12.26
C VAL A 357 7.96 -30.50 -11.78
N SER A 358 7.28 -30.12 -10.71
CA SER A 358 6.09 -30.84 -10.25
C SER A 358 4.97 -30.88 -11.29
N ARG A 359 4.82 -29.80 -12.07
CA ARG A 359 3.85 -29.75 -13.17
C ARG A 359 4.20 -30.69 -14.32
N PHE A 360 5.49 -30.86 -14.63
CA PHE A 360 5.93 -31.73 -15.74
C PHE A 360 6.02 -33.21 -15.36
N PHE A 361 6.47 -33.54 -14.13
CA PHE A 361 6.76 -34.91 -13.75
C PHE A 361 5.71 -35.54 -12.84
N LEU A 362 5.12 -34.79 -11.93
CA LEU A 362 4.16 -35.32 -10.97
C LEU A 362 2.94 -35.93 -11.66
N LEU A 363 2.44 -35.28 -12.68
CA LEU A 363 1.25 -35.67 -13.40
C LEU A 363 1.46 -36.92 -14.27
N PRO A 364 2.50 -37.01 -15.12
CA PRO A 364 2.86 -38.24 -15.80
C PRO A 364 3.13 -39.38 -14.86
N PHE A 365 3.78 -39.14 -13.72
CA PHE A 365 4.07 -40.15 -12.70
C PHE A 365 2.79 -40.72 -12.08
N ILE A 366 1.83 -39.85 -11.71
CA ILE A 366 0.54 -40.30 -11.17
C ILE A 366 -0.22 -41.14 -12.22
N ILE A 367 -0.23 -40.72 -13.48
CA ILE A 367 -0.89 -41.48 -14.56
C ILE A 367 -0.22 -42.83 -14.76
N PHE A 368 1.11 -42.84 -14.83
CA PHE A 368 1.88 -44.08 -14.98
C PHE A 368 1.62 -45.07 -13.86
N THR A 369 1.63 -44.60 -12.60
CA THR A 369 1.35 -45.48 -11.43
C THR A 369 -0.09 -46.00 -11.47
N LEU A 370 -1.05 -45.18 -11.85
CA LEU A 370 -2.45 -45.57 -11.94
C LEU A 370 -2.66 -46.61 -13.05
N LEU A 371 -2.08 -46.41 -14.23
CA LEU A 371 -2.14 -47.35 -15.33
C LEU A 371 -1.43 -48.68 -15.01
N SER A 372 -0.30 -48.61 -14.30
CA SER A 372 0.40 -49.83 -13.88
C SER A 372 -0.40 -50.63 -12.87
N VAL A 373 -1.07 -50.01 -11.91
CA VAL A 373 -1.95 -50.67 -10.94
C VAL A 373 -3.11 -51.34 -11.69
N ILE A 374 -3.74 -50.67 -12.65
CA ILE A 374 -4.85 -51.24 -13.43
C ILE A 374 -4.35 -52.42 -14.28
N ALA A 375 -3.20 -52.27 -14.94
CA ALA A 375 -2.61 -53.36 -15.73
C ALA A 375 -2.28 -54.60 -14.84
N PHE A 376 -1.88 -54.36 -13.60
CA PHE A 376 -1.61 -55.46 -12.64
C PHE A 376 -2.88 -56.15 -12.12
N THR A 377 -3.98 -55.45 -12.03
CA THR A 377 -5.27 -55.95 -11.49
C THR A 377 -6.16 -56.60 -12.58
N THR A 378 -5.88 -56.38 -13.87
CA THR A 378 -6.64 -56.95 -14.97
C THR A 378 -5.95 -58.17 -15.54
N GLU A 379 -6.56 -59.35 -15.38
CA GLU A 379 -6.08 -60.56 -16.03
C GLU A 379 -6.34 -60.49 -17.53
N ALA A 380 -5.31 -60.84 -18.33
CA ALA A 380 -5.40 -60.89 -19.79
C ALA A 380 -6.44 -61.93 -20.22
N GLY A 381 -7.46 -61.52 -21.00
CA GLY A 381 -8.52 -62.37 -21.48
C GLY A 381 -9.84 -62.29 -20.70
N SER A 382 -9.92 -61.49 -19.65
CA SER A 382 -11.18 -61.33 -18.93
C SER A 382 -12.20 -60.52 -19.80
N PRO A 383 -13.51 -60.88 -19.79
CA PRO A 383 -14.53 -60.15 -20.56
C PRO A 383 -14.76 -58.71 -20.06
N SER A 384 -14.23 -58.35 -18.89
CA SER A 384 -14.26 -56.99 -18.32
C SER A 384 -13.10 -56.09 -18.76
N LEU A 385 -12.09 -56.62 -19.46
CA LEU A 385 -10.89 -55.92 -19.87
C LEU A 385 -11.20 -54.61 -20.64
N PRO A 386 -12.09 -54.60 -21.67
CA PRO A 386 -12.37 -53.37 -22.42
C PRO A 386 -13.05 -52.28 -21.58
N PHE A 387 -13.87 -52.66 -20.60
CA PHE A 387 -14.50 -51.70 -19.67
C PHE A 387 -13.51 -51.13 -18.67
N SER A 388 -12.57 -51.93 -18.17
CA SER A 388 -11.54 -51.45 -17.26
C SER A 388 -10.53 -50.51 -17.94
N VAL A 389 -10.19 -50.78 -19.21
CA VAL A 389 -9.31 -49.90 -20.03
C VAL A 389 -9.99 -48.58 -20.35
N THR A 390 -11.23 -48.56 -20.78
CA THR A 390 -12.00 -47.32 -21.02
C THR A 390 -12.21 -46.51 -19.75
N GLY A 391 -12.49 -47.16 -18.64
CA GLY A 391 -12.61 -46.51 -17.33
C GLY A 391 -11.31 -45.88 -16.87
N SER A 392 -10.16 -46.56 -17.09
CA SER A 392 -8.85 -46.04 -16.75
C SER A 392 -8.45 -44.81 -17.58
N ILE A 393 -8.72 -44.82 -18.88
CA ILE A 393 -8.48 -43.67 -19.75
C ILE A 393 -9.33 -42.47 -19.32
N HIS A 394 -10.61 -42.69 -19.03
CA HIS A 394 -11.49 -41.62 -18.56
C HIS A 394 -11.01 -41.01 -17.23
N LEU A 395 -10.61 -41.85 -16.30
CA LEU A 395 -10.08 -41.44 -15.00
C LEU A 395 -8.74 -40.69 -15.13
N ALA A 396 -7.87 -41.11 -16.04
CA ALA A 396 -6.63 -40.42 -16.37
C ALA A 396 -6.90 -38.99 -16.90
N ILE A 397 -7.84 -38.85 -17.84
CA ILE A 397 -8.23 -37.52 -18.38
C ILE A 397 -8.77 -36.61 -17.27
N CYS A 398 -9.62 -37.12 -16.37
CA CYS A 398 -10.15 -36.36 -15.26
C CYS A 398 -9.06 -35.91 -14.26
N ILE A 399 -8.08 -36.77 -13.97
CA ILE A 399 -6.93 -36.45 -13.11
C ILE A 399 -6.05 -35.39 -13.77
N ILE A 400 -5.75 -35.51 -15.07
CA ILE A 400 -4.97 -34.51 -15.82
C ILE A 400 -5.65 -33.14 -15.73
N ALA A 401 -6.94 -33.08 -16.05
CA ALA A 401 -7.68 -31.83 -16.02
C ALA A 401 -7.71 -31.17 -14.63
N SER A 402 -8.03 -31.94 -13.59
CA SER A 402 -8.13 -31.41 -12.22
C SER A 402 -6.77 -30.98 -11.65
N THR A 403 -5.71 -31.75 -11.88
CA THR A 403 -4.36 -31.41 -11.41
C THR A 403 -3.79 -30.20 -12.15
N SER A 404 -4.04 -30.05 -13.46
CA SER A 404 -3.63 -28.87 -14.23
C SER A 404 -4.29 -27.59 -13.69
N VAL A 405 -5.57 -27.65 -13.36
CA VAL A 405 -6.28 -26.51 -12.76
C VAL A 405 -5.69 -26.16 -11.40
N LEU A 406 -5.51 -27.13 -10.51
CA LEU A 406 -4.96 -26.91 -9.16
C LEU A 406 -3.54 -26.32 -9.21
N LEU A 407 -2.67 -26.87 -10.03
CA LEU A 407 -1.29 -26.38 -10.18
C LEU A 407 -1.23 -25.01 -10.88
N GLY A 408 -2.17 -24.72 -11.79
CA GLY A 408 -2.35 -23.39 -12.39
C GLY A 408 -2.72 -22.36 -11.33
N PHE A 409 -3.65 -22.66 -10.45
CA PHE A 409 -3.98 -21.79 -9.32
C PHE A 409 -2.80 -21.60 -8.36
N ALA A 410 -2.06 -22.65 -8.03
CA ALA A 410 -0.89 -22.57 -7.17
C ALA A 410 0.20 -21.64 -7.75
N ALA A 411 0.40 -21.66 -9.05
CA ALA A 411 1.35 -20.78 -9.73
C ALA A 411 0.88 -19.31 -9.79
N PHE A 412 -0.42 -19.08 -9.93
CA PHE A 412 -1.00 -17.73 -10.01
C PHE A 412 -1.12 -17.05 -8.63
N HIS A 413 -1.37 -17.82 -7.58
CA HIS A 413 -1.65 -17.31 -6.24
C HIS A 413 -0.62 -16.29 -5.71
N PRO A 414 0.71 -16.51 -5.81
CA PRO A 414 1.69 -15.53 -5.32
C PRO A 414 1.67 -14.21 -6.08
N LEU A 415 1.33 -14.23 -7.36
CA LEU A 415 1.27 -13.04 -8.21
C LEU A 415 -0.02 -12.26 -8.03
N ARG A 416 -1.11 -12.91 -7.65
CA ARG A 416 -2.45 -12.33 -7.58
C ARG A 416 -2.49 -11.01 -6.80
N THR A 417 -1.90 -11.00 -5.62
CA THR A 417 -1.95 -9.82 -4.72
C THR A 417 -1.19 -8.65 -5.34
N LEU A 418 -0.02 -8.90 -5.90
CA LEU A 418 0.78 -7.88 -6.59
C LEU A 418 0.03 -7.31 -7.81
N LEU A 419 -0.52 -8.18 -8.64
CA LEU A 419 -1.27 -7.79 -9.85
C LEU A 419 -2.51 -6.95 -9.50
N TYR A 420 -3.21 -7.30 -8.44
CA TYR A 420 -4.36 -6.55 -7.97
C TYR A 420 -3.97 -5.14 -7.52
N ILE A 421 -2.90 -4.99 -6.75
CA ILE A 421 -2.44 -3.69 -6.25
C ILE A 421 -1.95 -2.80 -7.40
N GLU A 422 -1.08 -3.30 -8.26
CA GLU A 422 -0.59 -2.55 -9.42
C GLU A 422 -1.74 -2.12 -10.36
N SER A 423 -2.78 -2.95 -10.47
CA SER A 423 -3.98 -2.60 -11.24
C SER A 423 -4.81 -1.51 -10.53
N THR A 424 -4.98 -1.57 -9.21
CA THR A 424 -5.69 -0.54 -8.44
C THR A 424 -4.92 0.78 -8.39
N GLU A 425 -3.60 0.75 -8.41
CA GLU A 425 -2.72 1.91 -8.56
C GLU A 425 -2.71 2.45 -10.00
N GLY A 426 -3.40 1.78 -10.91
CA GLY A 426 -3.55 2.19 -12.30
C GLY A 426 -2.26 2.05 -13.11
N VAL A 427 -1.30 1.22 -12.70
CA VAL A 427 -0.07 0.95 -13.46
C VAL A 427 -0.41 0.37 -14.84
N TYR A 428 -1.42 -0.50 -14.88
CA TYR A 428 -1.96 -1.09 -16.13
C TYR A 428 -3.44 -1.46 -15.98
N VAL A 429 -4.07 -1.80 -17.11
CA VAL A 429 -5.45 -2.31 -17.14
C VAL A 429 -5.45 -3.77 -16.66
N GLY A 430 -6.41 -4.16 -15.83
CA GLY A 430 -6.46 -5.49 -15.18
C GLY A 430 -6.46 -6.70 -16.13
N ALA A 431 -6.85 -6.54 -17.39
CA ALA A 431 -6.79 -7.60 -18.40
C ALA A 431 -5.36 -7.93 -18.86
N LEU A 432 -4.44 -6.96 -18.85
CA LEU A 432 -3.07 -7.14 -19.34
C LEU A 432 -2.27 -8.21 -18.59
N PRO A 433 -2.24 -8.24 -17.23
CA PRO A 433 -1.49 -9.26 -16.52
C PRO A 433 -2.09 -10.67 -16.68
N VAL A 434 -3.41 -10.78 -16.84
CA VAL A 434 -4.06 -12.05 -17.11
C VAL A 434 -3.65 -12.58 -18.49
N ALA A 435 -3.65 -11.70 -19.51
CA ALA A 435 -3.18 -12.05 -20.84
C ALA A 435 -1.69 -12.46 -20.84
N ALA A 436 -0.83 -11.72 -20.11
CA ALA A 436 0.59 -12.08 -19.98
C ALA A 436 0.78 -13.44 -19.29
N TYR A 437 -0.03 -13.74 -18.26
CA TYR A 437 -0.02 -15.04 -17.59
C TYR A 437 -0.42 -16.16 -18.55
N LEU A 438 -1.48 -15.99 -19.32
CA LEU A 438 -1.93 -16.97 -20.33
C LEU A 438 -0.87 -17.20 -21.41
N ILE A 439 -0.22 -16.17 -21.93
CA ILE A 439 0.83 -16.29 -22.96
C ILE A 439 1.99 -17.16 -22.45
N VAL A 440 2.37 -17.06 -21.16
CA VAL A 440 3.46 -17.84 -20.60
C VAL A 440 3.04 -19.27 -20.27
N HIS A 441 1.86 -19.46 -19.69
CA HIS A 441 1.47 -20.77 -19.15
C HIS A 441 0.67 -21.65 -20.12
N LEU A 442 -0.02 -21.06 -21.11
CA LEU A 442 -0.79 -21.83 -22.08
C LEU A 442 0.09 -22.76 -22.93
N PRO A 443 1.27 -22.35 -23.46
CA PRO A 443 2.16 -23.28 -24.15
C PRO A 443 2.64 -24.44 -23.26
N ILE A 444 2.89 -24.15 -21.95
CA ILE A 444 3.31 -25.17 -20.97
C ILE A 444 2.21 -26.21 -20.77
N GLU A 445 0.95 -25.82 -20.75
CA GLU A 445 -0.16 -26.76 -20.63
C GLU A 445 -0.44 -27.52 -21.94
N LEU A 446 -0.23 -26.90 -23.10
CA LEU A 446 -0.41 -27.57 -24.40
C LEU A 446 0.63 -28.68 -24.63
N VAL A 447 1.90 -28.45 -24.26
CA VAL A 447 2.97 -29.47 -24.34
C VAL A 447 2.67 -30.72 -23.48
N LYS A 448 1.84 -30.62 -22.45
CA LYS A 448 1.42 -31.77 -21.64
C LYS A 448 0.30 -32.60 -22.29
N LEU A 449 -0.41 -32.05 -23.25
CA LEU A 449 -1.53 -32.71 -23.92
C LEU A 449 -1.08 -33.50 -25.15
N GLU A 450 0.11 -33.20 -25.68
CA GLU A 450 0.79 -34.00 -26.70
C GLU A 450 1.59 -35.17 -26.04
#